data_929c8f4c8e0e19f2cb8293b371637187
#
_entry.id   929c8f4c8e0e19f2cb8293b371637187
#
_cell.length_a   1.000
_cell.length_b   1.000
_cell.length_c   1.000
_cell.angle_alpha   90.00
_cell.angle_beta   90.00
_cell.angle_gamma   90.00
#
_symmetry.space_group_name_H-M   'P 1'
#
loop_
_entity.id
_entity.type
_entity.pdbx_description
1 polymer ?
#
loop_
_entity_poly.entity_id
_entity_poly.type
_entity_poly.pdbx_seq_one_letter_code
_entity_poly.pdbx_strand_id
1 'polypeptide(L)'
;MTTASPADELALLTRLRRDLHRIPELDFELPETLRYVHDELEALCDDVTTRYGEGACTVFSPCKSSLCMFFNRKSEHATAVRSDMDALPVTEKSGAEYASCHQGHMHACGHDGHMAMVLGLAHHLAESFDELPRSVLLVFQPAEETTGGARFICESGVFERYGVDRVFGFHLWPDLAMGEVASRPGPLLAATSESTFDFHGKATHIAKAADGADSLEAGMRFVLDAYDYMAEQAKTEPCLLKFGLMQSGQARNVISSHTHIEGSLRTYSDAMTVAAKQRLAELAEKRAAEAGCTCTVHFSEGYPPVVNDEALFTMAREALPDLKELPEPLLIGEDFAFYQRHLPGAFLLLGTGTGIPLHADTFDFDERILATGLETYKKLVRIP
;
A
#
# COMPACT_ATOMS: atom_id res chain seq x y z
N MET A 1 -37.54 -3.32 -5.88
CA MET A 1 -36.66 -4.38 -6.41
C MET A 1 -36.24 -5.26 -5.23
N THR A 2 -36.22 -6.58 -5.36
CA THR A 2 -35.74 -7.46 -4.29
C THR A 2 -34.23 -7.24 -4.19
N THR A 3 -33.77 -6.77 -3.04
CA THR A 3 -32.32 -6.72 -2.71
C THR A 3 -31.72 -8.10 -2.93
N ALA A 4 -30.54 -8.18 -3.55
CA ALA A 4 -29.81 -9.43 -3.76
C ALA A 4 -29.69 -10.21 -2.42
N SER A 5 -29.85 -11.52 -2.47
CA SER A 5 -29.65 -12.31 -1.24
C SER A 5 -28.17 -12.35 -0.86
N PRO A 6 -27.83 -12.58 0.42
CA PRO A 6 -26.42 -12.75 0.84
C PRO A 6 -25.68 -13.85 0.05
N ALA A 7 -26.41 -14.88 -0.42
CA ALA A 7 -25.83 -15.94 -1.25
C ALA A 7 -25.53 -15.44 -2.67
N ASP A 8 -26.39 -14.60 -3.25
CA ASP A 8 -26.16 -14.01 -4.57
C ASP A 8 -25.01 -13.01 -4.53
N GLU A 9 -24.91 -12.21 -3.46
CA GLU A 9 -23.78 -11.29 -3.27
C GLU A 9 -22.45 -12.05 -3.15
N LEU A 10 -22.40 -13.12 -2.36
CA LEU A 10 -21.17 -13.92 -2.24
C LEU A 10 -20.82 -14.60 -3.57
N ALA A 11 -21.80 -15.10 -4.31
CA ALA A 11 -21.57 -15.68 -5.63
C ALA A 11 -21.00 -14.65 -6.62
N LEU A 12 -21.50 -13.40 -6.59
CA LEU A 12 -20.98 -12.29 -7.38
C LEU A 12 -19.51 -12.00 -7.00
N LEU A 13 -19.21 -11.80 -5.72
CA LEU A 13 -17.88 -11.50 -5.22
C LEU A 13 -16.86 -12.59 -5.56
N THR A 14 -17.28 -13.86 -5.41
CA THR A 14 -16.48 -15.03 -5.79
C THR A 14 -16.16 -15.03 -7.29
N ARG A 15 -17.16 -14.77 -8.15
CA ARG A 15 -16.93 -14.65 -9.59
C ARG A 15 -15.95 -13.54 -9.92
N LEU A 16 -16.21 -12.33 -9.44
CA LEU A 16 -15.36 -11.16 -9.69
C LEU A 16 -13.90 -11.41 -9.26
N ARG A 17 -13.70 -11.94 -8.06
CA ARG A 17 -12.38 -12.27 -7.54
C ARG A 17 -11.67 -13.29 -8.42
N ARG A 18 -12.32 -14.41 -8.76
CA ARG A 18 -11.71 -15.50 -9.54
C ARG A 18 -11.41 -15.11 -10.96
N ASP A 19 -12.25 -14.29 -11.59
CA ASP A 19 -12.02 -13.78 -12.94
C ASP A 19 -10.77 -12.88 -12.94
N LEU A 20 -10.65 -11.96 -11.97
CA LEU A 20 -9.49 -11.07 -11.80
C LEU A 20 -8.21 -11.86 -11.42
N HIS A 21 -8.32 -12.85 -10.55
CA HIS A 21 -7.18 -13.69 -10.15
C HIS A 21 -6.51 -14.41 -11.32
N ARG A 22 -7.26 -14.71 -12.38
CA ARG A 22 -6.76 -15.37 -13.60
C ARG A 22 -5.94 -14.45 -14.51
N ILE A 23 -6.09 -13.14 -14.39
CA ILE A 23 -5.49 -12.13 -15.27
C ILE A 23 -4.58 -11.15 -14.51
N PRO A 24 -3.66 -11.62 -13.63
CA PRO A 24 -2.78 -10.74 -12.87
C PRO A 24 -1.80 -10.01 -13.78
N GLU A 25 -1.76 -8.70 -13.70
CA GLU A 25 -0.89 -7.83 -14.47
C GLU A 25 -0.08 -6.92 -13.54
N LEU A 26 1.02 -6.37 -14.01
CA LEU A 26 2.01 -5.69 -13.16
C LEU A 26 2.03 -4.18 -13.37
N ASP A 27 2.26 -3.45 -12.28
CA ASP A 27 2.59 -2.02 -12.31
C ASP A 27 1.52 -1.19 -13.06
N PHE A 28 1.90 -0.47 -14.09
CA PHE A 28 0.99 0.30 -14.97
C PHE A 28 0.57 -0.44 -16.25
N GLU A 29 1.00 -1.66 -16.45
CA GLU A 29 0.68 -2.44 -17.66
C GLU A 29 -0.44 -3.44 -17.36
N LEU A 30 -1.70 -2.91 -17.27
CA LEU A 30 -2.89 -3.61 -16.82
C LEU A 30 -4.01 -3.69 -17.87
N PRO A 31 -3.75 -4.03 -19.16
CA PRO A 31 -4.76 -3.92 -20.22
C PRO A 31 -5.95 -4.87 -20.02
N GLU A 32 -5.75 -6.10 -19.52
CA GLU A 32 -6.84 -7.05 -19.31
C GLU A 32 -7.63 -6.72 -18.05
N THR A 33 -6.96 -6.40 -16.96
CA THR A 33 -7.55 -5.95 -15.70
C THR A 33 -8.40 -4.70 -15.90
N LEU A 34 -7.84 -3.68 -16.58
CA LEU A 34 -8.58 -2.44 -16.88
C LEU A 34 -9.81 -2.69 -17.73
N ARG A 35 -9.70 -3.55 -18.77
CA ARG A 35 -10.85 -3.91 -19.60
C ARG A 35 -11.94 -4.58 -18.78
N TYR A 36 -11.57 -5.57 -17.95
CA TYR A 36 -12.52 -6.30 -17.11
C TYR A 36 -13.24 -5.36 -16.14
N VAL A 37 -12.49 -4.53 -15.41
CA VAL A 37 -13.06 -3.56 -14.46
C VAL A 37 -13.94 -2.54 -15.19
N HIS A 38 -13.46 -2.00 -16.33
CA HIS A 38 -14.22 -1.04 -17.14
C HIS A 38 -15.57 -1.62 -17.60
N ASP A 39 -15.58 -2.83 -18.16
CA ASP A 39 -16.80 -3.45 -18.68
C ASP A 39 -17.84 -3.69 -17.57
N GLU A 40 -17.41 -4.12 -16.36
CA GLU A 40 -18.29 -4.26 -15.19
C GLU A 40 -18.85 -2.88 -14.76
N LEU A 41 -18.00 -1.85 -14.70
CA LEU A 41 -18.42 -0.51 -14.28
C LEU A 41 -19.32 0.20 -15.30
N GLU A 42 -19.02 0.08 -16.59
CA GLU A 42 -19.80 0.73 -17.66
C GLU A 42 -21.22 0.19 -17.71
N ALA A 43 -21.40 -1.14 -17.61
CA ALA A 43 -22.72 -1.74 -17.56
C ALA A 43 -23.58 -1.23 -16.39
N LEU A 44 -22.98 -1.03 -15.22
CA LEU A 44 -23.65 -0.44 -14.06
C LEU A 44 -23.96 1.05 -14.24
N CYS A 45 -23.03 1.79 -14.84
CA CYS A 45 -23.17 3.22 -15.12
C CYS A 45 -24.33 3.47 -16.11
N ASP A 46 -24.46 2.65 -17.15
CA ASP A 46 -25.55 2.71 -18.12
C ASP A 46 -26.91 2.45 -17.45
N ASP A 47 -26.99 1.46 -16.55
CA ASP A 47 -28.21 1.16 -15.80
C ASP A 47 -28.61 2.34 -14.89
N VAL A 48 -27.68 2.89 -14.12
CA VAL A 48 -27.91 4.05 -13.25
C VAL A 48 -28.34 5.27 -14.08
N THR A 49 -27.66 5.54 -15.18
CA THR A 49 -27.97 6.68 -16.06
C THR A 49 -29.35 6.52 -16.70
N THR A 50 -29.70 5.30 -17.11
CA THR A 50 -31.05 5.01 -17.67
C THR A 50 -32.16 5.26 -16.64
N ARG A 51 -31.93 4.89 -15.38
CA ARG A 51 -32.94 5.05 -14.31
C ARG A 51 -33.02 6.46 -13.73
N TYR A 52 -31.90 7.17 -13.62
CA TYR A 52 -31.81 8.41 -12.87
C TYR A 52 -31.43 9.64 -13.72
N GLY A 53 -31.14 9.44 -15.01
CA GLY A 53 -30.84 10.49 -15.96
C GLY A 53 -29.36 10.73 -16.18
N GLU A 54 -29.06 11.51 -17.22
CA GLU A 54 -27.72 11.86 -17.64
C GLU A 54 -26.92 12.54 -16.50
N GLY A 55 -25.68 12.12 -16.28
CA GLY A 55 -24.79 12.63 -15.24
C GLY A 55 -25.05 12.04 -13.85
N ALA A 56 -25.97 11.08 -13.67
CA ALA A 56 -26.14 10.36 -12.41
C ALA A 56 -24.96 9.44 -12.11
N CYS A 57 -24.33 8.91 -13.15
CA CYS A 57 -23.11 8.12 -13.03
C CYS A 57 -22.12 8.46 -14.16
N THR A 58 -20.82 8.26 -13.90
CA THR A 58 -19.77 8.46 -14.91
C THR A 58 -18.59 7.54 -14.61
N VAL A 59 -18.10 6.82 -15.63
CA VAL A 59 -16.84 6.07 -15.61
C VAL A 59 -15.78 6.85 -16.37
N PHE A 60 -14.58 6.97 -15.84
CA PHE A 60 -13.48 7.73 -16.45
C PHE A 60 -12.13 7.30 -15.92
N SER A 61 -11.05 7.66 -16.62
CA SER A 61 -9.66 7.45 -16.20
C SER A 61 -9.03 8.79 -15.81
N PRO A 62 -8.65 9.01 -14.54
CA PRO A 62 -7.99 10.24 -14.11
C PRO A 62 -6.52 10.32 -14.53
N CYS A 63 -5.83 9.19 -14.63
CA CYS A 63 -4.43 9.09 -15.07
C CYS A 63 -4.17 7.71 -15.71
N LYS A 64 -2.92 7.50 -16.20
CA LYS A 64 -2.54 6.24 -16.87
C LYS A 64 -2.93 5.04 -16.02
N SER A 65 -3.55 4.06 -16.64
CA SER A 65 -3.90 2.75 -16.07
C SER A 65 -4.75 2.79 -14.79
N SER A 66 -5.52 3.86 -14.59
CA SER A 66 -6.48 3.98 -13.49
C SER A 66 -7.90 4.08 -14.01
N LEU A 67 -8.87 3.70 -13.20
CA LEU A 67 -10.30 3.87 -13.47
C LEU A 67 -11.00 4.44 -12.25
N CYS A 68 -12.01 5.27 -12.50
CA CYS A 68 -12.92 5.78 -11.48
C CYS A 68 -14.36 5.63 -11.94
N MET A 69 -15.27 5.37 -10.99
CA MET A 69 -16.70 5.46 -11.18
C MET A 69 -17.30 6.43 -10.17
N PHE A 70 -18.00 7.43 -10.66
CA PHE A 70 -18.60 8.46 -9.81
C PHE A 70 -20.13 8.34 -9.81
N PHE A 71 -20.68 8.08 -8.62
CA PHE A 71 -22.11 8.11 -8.34
C PHE A 71 -22.49 9.51 -7.86
N ASN A 72 -23.19 10.25 -8.70
CA ASN A 72 -23.51 11.67 -8.49
C ASN A 72 -24.88 11.86 -7.82
N ARG A 73 -24.88 12.01 -6.51
CA ARG A 73 -26.09 12.38 -5.76
C ARG A 73 -26.37 13.88 -5.75
N LYS A 74 -25.62 14.68 -6.52
CA LYS A 74 -25.68 16.15 -6.52
C LYS A 74 -25.42 16.74 -5.12
N SER A 75 -24.68 16.01 -4.29
CA SER A 75 -24.20 16.51 -3.01
C SER A 75 -22.95 17.36 -3.20
N GLU A 76 -22.72 18.30 -2.28
CA GLU A 76 -21.52 19.14 -2.26
C GLU A 76 -20.25 18.30 -2.00
N HIS A 77 -20.41 17.21 -1.26
CA HIS A 77 -19.31 16.34 -0.82
C HIS A 77 -19.45 14.90 -1.33
N ALA A 78 -18.32 14.25 -1.54
CA ALA A 78 -18.25 12.84 -1.95
C ALA A 78 -17.33 12.04 -1.02
N THR A 79 -17.64 10.74 -0.88
CA THR A 79 -16.76 9.77 -0.23
C THR A 79 -16.02 8.97 -1.30
N ALA A 80 -14.69 8.86 -1.21
CA ALA A 80 -13.93 7.95 -2.05
C ALA A 80 -13.75 6.58 -1.38
N VAL A 81 -13.72 5.53 -2.21
CA VAL A 81 -13.34 4.16 -1.83
C VAL A 81 -12.30 3.66 -2.83
N ARG A 82 -11.15 3.22 -2.32
CA ARG A 82 -10.00 2.80 -3.14
C ARG A 82 -9.82 1.29 -3.16
N SER A 83 -9.49 0.77 -4.31
CA SER A 83 -8.86 -0.52 -4.52
C SER A 83 -7.60 -0.35 -5.37
N ASP A 84 -6.55 -1.06 -5.04
CA ASP A 84 -5.42 -1.36 -5.91
C ASP A 84 -5.79 -2.43 -6.94
N MET A 85 -4.96 -2.56 -8.03
CA MET A 85 -5.26 -3.48 -9.13
C MET A 85 -4.08 -4.33 -9.56
N ASP A 86 -2.85 -3.88 -9.29
CA ASP A 86 -1.67 -4.56 -9.78
C ASP A 86 -1.38 -5.86 -9.01
N ALA A 87 -0.58 -6.72 -9.63
CA ALA A 87 -0.16 -8.00 -9.12
C ALA A 87 1.36 -8.05 -8.96
N LEU A 88 1.88 -9.19 -8.53
CA LEU A 88 3.30 -9.40 -8.27
C LEU A 88 3.95 -10.36 -9.29
N PRO A 89 5.26 -10.20 -9.56
CA PRO A 89 6.02 -11.10 -10.42
C PRO A 89 6.35 -12.43 -9.70
N VAL A 90 5.31 -13.16 -9.31
CA VAL A 90 5.35 -14.40 -8.54
C VAL A 90 4.78 -15.53 -9.39
N THR A 91 5.47 -16.68 -9.47
CA THR A 91 4.91 -17.88 -10.10
C THR A 91 4.01 -18.61 -9.10
N GLU A 92 2.73 -18.62 -9.38
CA GLU A 92 1.71 -19.18 -8.49
C GLU A 92 1.86 -20.71 -8.28
N LYS A 93 1.65 -21.13 -7.02
CA LYS A 93 1.63 -22.52 -6.59
C LYS A 93 0.48 -22.82 -5.62
N SER A 94 -0.57 -22.02 -5.63
CA SER A 94 -1.75 -22.22 -4.77
C SER A 94 -2.46 -23.54 -5.05
N GLY A 95 -2.43 -24.01 -6.31
CA GLY A 95 -3.19 -25.17 -6.75
C GLY A 95 -4.68 -24.91 -6.94
N ALA A 96 -5.12 -23.65 -6.93
CA ALA A 96 -6.50 -23.24 -7.12
C ALA A 96 -6.98 -23.52 -8.56
N GLU A 97 -8.24 -23.89 -8.74
CA GLU A 97 -8.86 -24.08 -10.07
C GLU A 97 -8.92 -22.78 -10.89
N TYR A 98 -8.84 -21.66 -10.24
CA TYR A 98 -8.82 -20.30 -10.81
C TYR A 98 -7.44 -19.66 -10.81
N ALA A 99 -6.38 -20.46 -10.70
CA ALA A 99 -5.00 -19.98 -10.72
C ALA A 99 -4.72 -19.07 -11.93
N SER A 100 -3.71 -18.23 -11.80
CA SER A 100 -3.25 -17.29 -12.82
C SER A 100 -3.06 -17.94 -14.19
N CYS A 101 -3.56 -17.30 -15.24
CA CYS A 101 -3.28 -17.65 -16.63
C CYS A 101 -2.01 -16.96 -17.17
N HIS A 102 -1.43 -16.02 -16.42
CA HIS A 102 -0.21 -15.28 -16.76
C HIS A 102 0.99 -15.89 -16.04
N GLN A 103 1.78 -16.65 -16.75
CA GLN A 103 2.96 -17.32 -16.16
C GLN A 103 3.91 -16.29 -15.52
N GLY A 104 4.24 -16.52 -14.25
CA GLY A 104 5.15 -15.66 -13.48
C GLY A 104 4.48 -14.43 -12.87
N HIS A 105 3.14 -14.29 -12.98
CA HIS A 105 2.38 -13.23 -12.33
C HIS A 105 1.30 -13.84 -11.42
N MET A 106 1.05 -13.23 -10.27
CA MET A 106 0.06 -13.70 -9.30
C MET A 106 -0.45 -12.54 -8.45
N HIS A 107 -1.75 -12.53 -8.14
CA HIS A 107 -2.31 -11.67 -7.09
C HIS A 107 -1.93 -12.19 -5.68
N ALA A 108 -0.62 -12.21 -5.38
CA ALA A 108 -0.11 -12.72 -4.11
C ALA A 108 -0.23 -11.74 -2.94
N CYS A 109 -0.77 -10.52 -3.18
CA CYS A 109 -1.12 -9.53 -2.16
C CYS A 109 -2.64 -9.40 -1.96
N GLY A 110 -3.46 -10.09 -2.79
CA GLY A 110 -4.91 -10.12 -2.64
C GLY A 110 -5.66 -8.95 -3.27
N HIS A 111 -5.03 -8.19 -4.18
CA HIS A 111 -5.66 -7.05 -4.86
C HIS A 111 -6.86 -7.47 -5.73
N ASP A 112 -6.92 -8.70 -6.22
CA ASP A 112 -8.10 -9.32 -6.81
C ASP A 112 -9.31 -9.33 -5.86
N GLY A 113 -9.07 -9.59 -4.58
CA GLY A 113 -10.09 -9.49 -3.52
C GLY A 113 -10.48 -8.04 -3.23
N HIS A 114 -9.52 -7.12 -3.23
CA HIS A 114 -9.81 -5.69 -3.05
C HIS A 114 -10.69 -5.16 -4.18
N MET A 115 -10.33 -5.46 -5.43
CA MET A 115 -11.14 -5.11 -6.61
C MET A 115 -12.54 -5.73 -6.54
N ALA A 116 -12.64 -7.00 -6.17
CA ALA A 116 -13.93 -7.68 -6.07
C ALA A 116 -14.86 -7.02 -5.04
N MET A 117 -14.34 -6.60 -3.89
CA MET A 117 -15.11 -5.87 -2.88
C MET A 117 -15.60 -4.51 -3.38
N VAL A 118 -14.76 -3.74 -4.09
CA VAL A 118 -15.14 -2.42 -4.61
C VAL A 118 -16.08 -2.55 -5.83
N LEU A 119 -15.91 -3.56 -6.70
CA LEU A 119 -16.89 -3.89 -7.74
C LEU A 119 -18.23 -4.34 -7.13
N GLY A 120 -18.21 -5.19 -6.09
CA GLY A 120 -19.41 -5.55 -5.35
C GLY A 120 -20.12 -4.33 -4.74
N LEU A 121 -19.34 -3.37 -4.22
CA LEU A 121 -19.87 -2.09 -3.77
C LEU A 121 -20.49 -1.30 -4.92
N ALA A 122 -19.88 -1.27 -6.12
CA ALA A 122 -20.47 -0.61 -7.29
C ALA A 122 -21.85 -1.17 -7.63
N HIS A 123 -22.03 -2.50 -7.62
CA HIS A 123 -23.33 -3.13 -7.78
C HIS A 123 -24.34 -2.68 -6.73
N HIS A 124 -23.95 -2.71 -5.44
CA HIS A 124 -24.82 -2.25 -4.35
C HIS A 124 -25.22 -0.78 -4.49
N LEU A 125 -24.28 0.10 -4.85
CA LEU A 125 -24.53 1.54 -5.02
C LEU A 125 -25.45 1.80 -6.22
N ALA A 126 -25.31 1.04 -7.31
CA ALA A 126 -26.20 1.12 -8.47
C ALA A 126 -27.65 0.71 -8.12
N GLU A 127 -27.83 -0.35 -7.31
CA GLU A 127 -29.13 -0.78 -6.83
C GLU A 127 -29.78 0.19 -5.85
N SER A 128 -28.99 0.72 -4.90
CA SER A 128 -29.42 1.60 -3.80
C SER A 128 -29.13 3.08 -4.04
N PHE A 129 -28.99 3.50 -5.30
CA PHE A 129 -28.56 4.87 -5.66
C PHE A 129 -29.36 5.95 -4.93
N ASP A 130 -30.69 5.85 -4.87
CA ASP A 130 -31.57 6.82 -4.20
C ASP A 130 -31.36 6.95 -2.69
N GLU A 131 -30.82 5.91 -2.07
CA GLU A 131 -30.60 5.84 -0.62
C GLU A 131 -29.25 6.43 -0.19
N LEU A 132 -28.37 6.75 -1.14
CA LEU A 132 -27.04 7.27 -0.82
C LEU A 132 -27.15 8.68 -0.22
N PRO A 133 -26.56 8.92 0.97
CA PRO A 133 -26.62 10.23 1.64
C PRO A 133 -25.78 11.28 0.93
N ARG A 134 -24.76 10.84 0.16
CA ARG A 134 -23.81 11.70 -0.55
C ARG A 134 -23.26 10.99 -1.80
N SER A 135 -22.56 11.75 -2.63
CA SER A 135 -21.88 11.19 -3.81
C SER A 135 -20.75 10.24 -3.40
N VAL A 136 -20.47 9.26 -4.26
CA VAL A 136 -19.40 8.27 -4.01
C VAL A 136 -18.49 8.17 -5.24
N LEU A 137 -17.18 8.21 -5.01
CA LEU A 137 -16.15 7.97 -6.02
C LEU A 137 -15.46 6.64 -5.73
N LEU A 138 -15.61 5.67 -6.61
CA LEU A 138 -14.82 4.44 -6.58
C LEU A 138 -13.54 4.66 -7.37
N VAL A 139 -12.41 4.25 -6.81
CA VAL A 139 -11.08 4.45 -7.37
C VAL A 139 -10.39 3.10 -7.53
N PHE A 140 -10.03 2.76 -8.76
CA PHE A 140 -9.25 1.57 -9.11
C PHE A 140 -7.86 2.03 -9.53
N GLN A 141 -6.86 1.71 -8.71
CA GLN A 141 -5.52 2.26 -8.72
C GLN A 141 -4.50 1.23 -9.21
N PRO A 142 -3.58 1.58 -10.14
CA PRO A 142 -2.44 0.75 -10.53
C PRO A 142 -1.25 0.92 -9.57
N ALA A 143 -0.24 0.06 -9.73
CA ALA A 143 1.15 0.25 -9.28
C ALA A 143 1.33 0.53 -7.78
N GLU A 144 0.55 -0.14 -6.91
CA GLU A 144 0.76 -0.08 -5.46
C GLU A 144 2.11 -0.71 -5.08
N GLU A 145 2.42 -1.87 -5.67
CA GLU A 145 3.59 -2.71 -5.34
C GLU A 145 4.94 -2.15 -5.84
N THR A 146 4.93 -1.02 -6.56
CA THR A 146 6.14 -0.52 -7.23
C THR A 146 6.40 0.96 -6.97
N THR A 147 5.74 1.84 -7.73
CA THR A 147 6.07 3.28 -7.77
C THR A 147 5.07 4.16 -7.04
N GLY A 148 3.98 3.60 -6.52
CA GLY A 148 2.95 4.34 -5.82
C GLY A 148 1.96 5.04 -6.76
N GLY A 149 1.06 4.26 -7.39
CA GLY A 149 0.04 4.76 -8.32
C GLY A 149 -0.94 5.76 -7.69
N ALA A 150 -1.14 5.69 -6.36
CA ALA A 150 -1.96 6.63 -5.60
C ALA A 150 -1.54 8.08 -5.81
N ARG A 151 -0.24 8.36 -5.88
CA ARG A 151 0.31 9.70 -6.10
C ARG A 151 -0.21 10.32 -7.40
N PHE A 152 -0.20 9.57 -8.50
CA PHE A 152 -0.66 10.07 -9.81
C PHE A 152 -2.16 10.37 -9.84
N ILE A 153 -2.96 9.59 -9.09
CA ILE A 153 -4.39 9.85 -8.92
C ILE A 153 -4.60 11.14 -8.11
N CYS A 154 -3.86 11.34 -7.02
CA CYS A 154 -3.91 12.57 -6.24
C CYS A 154 -3.52 13.80 -7.09
N GLU A 155 -2.43 13.71 -7.86
CA GLU A 155 -1.94 14.79 -8.73
C GLU A 155 -2.87 15.12 -9.91
N SER A 156 -3.83 14.22 -10.25
CA SER A 156 -4.79 14.45 -11.33
C SER A 156 -5.86 15.51 -11.02
N GLY A 157 -6.00 15.92 -9.75
CA GLY A 157 -7.04 16.84 -9.30
C GLY A 157 -8.45 16.23 -9.26
N VAL A 158 -8.55 14.89 -9.27
CA VAL A 158 -9.85 14.19 -9.31
C VAL A 158 -10.68 14.45 -8.04
N PHE A 159 -10.03 14.58 -6.89
CA PHE A 159 -10.72 14.77 -5.62
C PHE A 159 -11.39 16.14 -5.53
N GLU A 160 -10.67 17.18 -5.89
CA GLU A 160 -11.21 18.55 -5.94
C GLU A 160 -12.35 18.66 -6.97
N ARG A 161 -12.16 18.03 -8.16
CA ARG A 161 -13.15 18.06 -9.24
C ARG A 161 -14.49 17.45 -8.83
N TYR A 162 -14.46 16.38 -8.04
CA TYR A 162 -15.66 15.64 -7.63
C TYR A 162 -16.10 15.91 -6.18
N GLY A 163 -15.48 16.90 -5.51
CA GLY A 163 -15.82 17.29 -4.14
C GLY A 163 -15.56 16.19 -3.11
N VAL A 164 -14.54 15.36 -3.34
CA VAL A 164 -14.17 14.29 -2.40
C VAL A 164 -13.53 14.91 -1.17
N ASP A 165 -14.07 14.61 0.02
CA ASP A 165 -13.59 15.13 1.30
C ASP A 165 -13.09 14.03 2.26
N ARG A 166 -13.18 12.77 1.88
CA ARG A 166 -12.67 11.63 2.66
C ARG A 166 -12.46 10.40 1.78
N VAL A 167 -11.56 9.50 2.22
CA VAL A 167 -11.25 8.27 1.51
C VAL A 167 -11.14 7.07 2.46
N PHE A 168 -11.66 5.91 2.00
CA PHE A 168 -11.52 4.63 2.67
C PHE A 168 -10.81 3.63 1.77
N GLY A 169 -10.02 2.75 2.38
CA GLY A 169 -9.38 1.61 1.72
C GLY A 169 -9.27 0.41 2.64
N PHE A 170 -9.11 -0.76 2.05
CA PHE A 170 -8.85 -2.02 2.75
C PHE A 170 -7.57 -2.67 2.25
N HIS A 171 -6.95 -3.46 3.15
CA HIS A 171 -6.02 -4.50 2.76
C HIS A 171 -6.35 -5.83 3.45
N LEU A 172 -6.22 -6.93 2.73
CA LEU A 172 -6.34 -8.27 3.29
C LEU A 172 -5.15 -8.55 4.22
N TRP A 173 -5.42 -9.18 5.38
CA TRP A 173 -4.37 -9.35 6.39
C TRP A 173 -4.31 -10.78 6.94
N PRO A 174 -3.22 -11.55 6.67
CA PRO A 174 -3.14 -12.95 7.04
C PRO A 174 -3.16 -13.24 8.54
N ASP A 175 -2.63 -12.32 9.35
CA ASP A 175 -2.45 -12.51 10.80
C ASP A 175 -3.70 -12.16 11.63
N LEU A 176 -4.73 -11.58 11.02
CA LEU A 176 -6.02 -11.36 11.66
C LEU A 176 -6.93 -12.59 11.47
N ALA A 177 -7.81 -12.84 12.44
CA ALA A 177 -8.78 -13.92 12.31
C ALA A 177 -9.66 -13.73 11.05
N MET A 178 -10.10 -14.84 10.46
CA MET A 178 -10.94 -14.83 9.27
C MET A 178 -12.18 -13.93 9.43
N GLY A 179 -12.31 -12.94 8.56
CA GLY A 179 -13.41 -11.97 8.56
C GLY A 179 -13.34 -10.92 9.67
N GLU A 180 -12.28 -10.87 10.47
CA GLU A 180 -12.05 -9.81 11.44
C GLU A 180 -11.67 -8.52 10.71
N VAL A 181 -12.35 -7.41 11.01
CA VAL A 181 -11.98 -6.08 10.52
C VAL A 181 -11.25 -5.33 11.60
N ALA A 182 -10.04 -4.88 11.32
CA ALA A 182 -9.20 -4.17 12.28
C ALA A 182 -8.63 -2.89 11.70
N SER A 183 -8.36 -1.90 12.55
CA SER A 183 -7.65 -0.67 12.23
C SER A 183 -7.21 0.02 13.52
N ARG A 184 -6.69 1.27 13.43
CA ARG A 184 -6.39 2.10 14.58
C ARG A 184 -6.41 3.58 14.21
N PRO A 185 -6.65 4.49 15.16
CA PRO A 185 -6.49 5.93 14.92
C PRO A 185 -5.00 6.30 14.84
N GLY A 186 -4.68 7.35 14.10
CA GLY A 186 -3.30 7.79 13.92
C GLY A 186 -2.47 6.80 13.10
N PRO A 187 -1.16 6.66 13.38
CA PRO A 187 -0.28 5.80 12.59
C PRO A 187 -0.74 4.34 12.57
N LEU A 188 -1.00 3.80 11.38
CA LEU A 188 -1.37 2.39 11.15
C LEU A 188 -0.25 1.61 10.47
N LEU A 189 0.31 2.14 9.37
CA LEU A 189 1.38 1.49 8.60
C LEU A 189 2.58 2.43 8.49
N ALA A 190 3.79 1.84 8.34
CA ALA A 190 5.03 2.59 8.36
C ALA A 190 5.30 3.34 7.05
N ALA A 191 5.99 4.47 7.16
CA ALA A 191 6.78 5.00 6.05
C ALA A 191 7.88 4.01 5.68
N THR A 192 8.17 3.91 4.38
CA THR A 192 9.23 3.05 3.86
C THR A 192 10.30 3.88 3.18
N SER A 193 11.57 3.54 3.37
CA SER A 193 12.66 4.10 2.58
C SER A 193 13.82 3.12 2.53
N GLU A 194 14.22 2.78 1.32
CA GLU A 194 15.45 2.02 1.11
C GLU A 194 16.65 2.95 1.16
N SER A 195 17.74 2.48 1.72
CA SER A 195 18.95 3.28 1.96
C SER A 195 20.20 2.57 1.45
N THR A 196 21.05 3.32 0.77
CA THR A 196 22.33 2.85 0.23
C THR A 196 23.46 3.76 0.72
N PHE A 197 24.53 3.16 1.18
CA PHE A 197 25.72 3.85 1.67
C PHE A 197 26.96 3.25 1.00
N ASP A 198 27.65 4.03 0.18
CA ASP A 198 28.86 3.66 -0.51
C ASP A 198 30.06 4.39 0.07
N PHE A 199 30.89 3.66 0.81
CA PHE A 199 32.15 4.18 1.37
C PHE A 199 33.29 3.97 0.39
N HIS A 200 33.97 5.05 0.01
CA HIS A 200 35.07 5.04 -0.93
C HIS A 200 36.37 5.39 -0.19
N GLY A 201 37.29 4.45 -0.15
CA GLY A 201 38.59 4.52 0.51
C GLY A 201 39.75 4.36 -0.48
N LYS A 202 40.89 3.94 0.06
CA LYS A 202 42.11 3.73 -0.72
C LYS A 202 42.75 2.40 -0.36
N ALA A 203 42.83 1.50 -1.35
CA ALA A 203 43.49 0.22 -1.16
C ALA A 203 45.01 0.36 -0.92
N THR A 204 45.53 -0.48 -0.04
CA THR A 204 46.96 -0.67 0.21
C THR A 204 47.20 -2.05 0.76
N HIS A 205 48.46 -2.52 0.70
CA HIS A 205 48.84 -3.76 1.38
C HIS A 205 48.64 -3.60 2.89
N ILE A 206 48.07 -4.61 3.58
CA ILE A 206 47.69 -4.50 4.98
C ILE A 206 48.88 -4.11 5.92
N ALA A 207 50.12 -4.49 5.58
CA ALA A 207 51.31 -4.09 6.31
C ALA A 207 51.63 -2.57 6.19
N LYS A 208 50.96 -1.87 5.28
CA LYS A 208 51.04 -0.42 5.07
C LYS A 208 49.70 0.26 5.25
N ALA A 209 48.90 -0.21 6.19
CA ALA A 209 47.52 0.28 6.42
C ALA A 209 47.46 1.80 6.59
N ALA A 210 48.49 2.42 7.23
CA ALA A 210 48.56 3.86 7.41
C ALA A 210 48.66 4.69 6.11
N ASP A 211 49.02 4.07 4.99
CA ASP A 211 49.08 4.72 3.64
C ASP A 211 47.75 4.59 2.88
N GLY A 212 46.78 3.81 3.42
CA GLY A 212 45.46 3.57 2.88
C GLY A 212 44.38 4.38 3.56
N ALA A 213 43.11 4.10 3.10
CA ALA A 213 41.89 4.58 3.76
C ALA A 213 40.91 3.40 3.80
N ASP A 214 40.57 2.92 4.99
CA ASP A 214 39.84 1.67 5.20
C ASP A 214 38.35 1.87 5.17
N SER A 215 37.74 1.62 4.00
CA SER A 215 36.28 1.72 3.82
C SER A 215 35.50 0.64 4.58
N LEU A 216 36.11 -0.54 4.84
CA LEU A 216 35.47 -1.59 5.62
C LEU A 216 35.31 -1.16 7.10
N GLU A 217 36.38 -0.61 7.71
CA GLU A 217 36.33 -0.10 9.09
C GLU A 217 35.30 1.03 9.19
N ALA A 218 35.28 1.98 8.23
CA ALA A 218 34.33 3.09 8.20
C ALA A 218 32.89 2.58 8.15
N GLY A 219 32.57 1.66 7.24
CA GLY A 219 31.23 1.07 7.09
C GLY A 219 30.77 0.29 8.32
N MET A 220 31.63 -0.53 8.92
CA MET A 220 31.30 -1.26 10.15
C MET A 220 30.97 -0.32 11.32
N ARG A 221 31.79 0.73 11.53
CA ARG A 221 31.54 1.72 12.59
C ARG A 221 30.24 2.51 12.34
N PHE A 222 29.96 2.85 11.09
CA PHE A 222 28.71 3.48 10.71
C PHE A 222 27.50 2.61 11.06
N VAL A 223 27.51 1.31 10.69
CA VAL A 223 26.40 0.39 11.00
C VAL A 223 26.11 0.33 12.49
N LEU A 224 27.13 0.26 13.32
CA LEU A 224 26.97 0.27 14.79
C LEU A 224 26.37 1.58 15.31
N ASP A 225 26.91 2.72 14.87
CA ASP A 225 26.36 4.04 15.25
C ASP A 225 24.91 4.22 14.77
N ALA A 226 24.59 3.75 13.57
CA ALA A 226 23.23 3.79 13.02
C ALA A 226 22.25 2.98 13.87
N TYR A 227 22.63 1.77 14.27
CA TYR A 227 21.81 0.95 15.18
C TYR A 227 21.64 1.57 16.54
N ASP A 228 22.72 2.13 17.15
CA ASP A 228 22.64 2.80 18.44
C ASP A 228 21.73 4.03 18.39
N TYR A 229 21.83 4.83 17.31
CA TYR A 229 20.95 5.97 17.10
C TYR A 229 19.48 5.55 16.98
N MET A 230 19.17 4.56 16.13
CA MET A 230 17.80 4.11 15.95
C MET A 230 17.22 3.45 17.20
N ALA A 231 18.04 2.74 17.98
CA ALA A 231 17.60 2.17 19.26
C ALA A 231 17.24 3.26 20.29
N GLU A 232 17.92 4.40 20.26
CA GLU A 232 17.57 5.54 21.11
C GLU A 232 16.27 6.21 20.66
N GLN A 233 16.08 6.40 19.32
CA GLN A 233 14.85 6.97 18.79
C GLN A 233 13.63 6.08 19.09
N ALA A 234 13.79 4.77 18.98
CA ALA A 234 12.72 3.81 19.24
C ALA A 234 12.15 3.83 20.66
N LYS A 235 12.83 4.50 21.61
CA LYS A 235 12.31 4.73 22.97
C LYS A 235 11.20 5.78 23.02
N THR A 236 11.15 6.67 22.03
CA THR A 236 10.19 7.78 21.95
C THR A 236 9.12 7.56 20.89
N GLU A 237 9.49 7.03 19.74
CA GLU A 237 8.61 6.71 18.64
C GLU A 237 9.07 5.40 18.00
N PRO A 238 8.19 4.41 17.78
CA PRO A 238 8.56 3.17 17.12
C PRO A 238 9.22 3.45 15.77
N CYS A 239 10.36 2.84 15.51
CA CYS A 239 11.06 2.93 14.23
C CYS A 239 12.00 1.74 14.06
N LEU A 240 12.34 1.43 12.81
CA LEU A 240 13.23 0.31 12.50
C LEU A 240 14.20 0.70 11.38
N LEU A 241 15.47 0.37 11.57
CA LEU A 241 16.47 0.30 10.52
C LEU A 241 17.13 -1.05 10.56
N LYS A 242 17.19 -1.73 9.40
CA LYS A 242 18.00 -2.94 9.25
C LYS A 242 18.80 -2.86 7.96
N PHE A 243 20.04 -3.32 8.03
CA PHE A 243 20.89 -3.52 6.85
C PHE A 243 20.81 -4.98 6.44
N GLY A 244 20.42 -5.22 5.19
CA GLY A 244 20.29 -6.55 4.61
C GLY A 244 21.51 -6.99 3.80
N LEU A 245 22.31 -6.02 3.36
CA LEU A 245 23.51 -6.27 2.56
C LEU A 245 24.69 -5.41 3.03
N MET A 246 25.87 -6.04 3.13
CA MET A 246 27.16 -5.36 3.27
C MET A 246 28.20 -6.11 2.47
N GLN A 247 28.83 -5.44 1.50
CA GLN A 247 29.88 -5.99 0.67
C GLN A 247 31.12 -5.12 0.73
N SER A 248 32.29 -5.73 0.97
CA SER A 248 33.54 -5.00 1.10
C SER A 248 34.76 -5.84 0.77
N GLY A 249 35.78 -5.18 0.20
CA GLY A 249 37.09 -5.72 -0.03
C GLY A 249 37.18 -6.78 -1.13
N GLN A 250 38.43 -7.16 -1.49
CA GLN A 250 38.72 -8.14 -2.54
C GLN A 250 39.67 -9.25 -2.08
N ALA A 251 40.53 -8.96 -1.09
CA ALA A 251 41.52 -9.91 -0.61
C ALA A 251 41.85 -9.65 0.87
N ARG A 252 42.10 -10.72 1.62
CA ARG A 252 42.39 -10.68 3.07
C ARG A 252 43.59 -9.85 3.51
N ASN A 253 44.52 -9.54 2.61
CA ASN A 253 45.77 -8.81 2.89
C ASN A 253 45.83 -7.45 2.20
N VAL A 254 44.66 -6.90 1.81
CA VAL A 254 44.49 -5.59 1.17
C VAL A 254 43.43 -4.78 1.95
N ILE A 255 43.75 -3.54 2.31
CA ILE A 255 42.80 -2.58 2.89
C ILE A 255 41.69 -2.34 1.85
N SER A 256 40.42 -2.39 2.27
CA SER A 256 39.29 -2.19 1.39
C SER A 256 39.19 -0.75 0.91
N SER A 257 39.07 -0.59 -0.39
CA SER A 257 38.81 0.72 -1.03
C SER A 257 37.35 1.01 -1.33
N HIS A 258 36.46 0.01 -1.16
CA HIS A 258 35.02 0.20 -1.36
C HIS A 258 34.23 -0.71 -0.42
N THR A 259 33.23 -0.11 0.23
CA THR A 259 32.25 -0.83 1.04
C THR A 259 30.87 -0.31 0.69
N HIS A 260 30.01 -1.23 0.24
CA HIS A 260 28.63 -1.01 -0.13
C HIS A 260 27.70 -1.59 0.92
N ILE A 261 26.72 -0.81 1.38
CA ILE A 261 25.77 -1.20 2.42
C ILE A 261 24.36 -0.80 1.97
N GLU A 262 23.42 -1.77 2.03
CA GLU A 262 22.02 -1.53 1.76
C GLU A 262 21.14 -1.85 2.97
N GLY A 263 20.17 -0.99 3.23
CA GLY A 263 19.25 -1.14 4.35
C GLY A 263 17.86 -0.60 4.07
N SER A 264 16.97 -0.87 5.01
CA SER A 264 15.56 -0.48 4.94
C SER A 264 15.17 0.24 6.22
N LEU A 265 14.62 1.46 6.08
CA LEU A 265 14.14 2.31 7.15
C LEU A 265 12.61 2.25 7.21
N ARG A 266 12.05 2.13 8.42
CA ARG A 266 10.62 2.20 8.71
C ARG A 266 10.38 3.19 9.84
N THR A 267 9.44 4.11 9.67
CA THR A 267 9.06 5.14 10.66
C THR A 267 7.56 5.39 10.60
N TYR A 268 6.99 6.07 11.60
CA TYR A 268 5.54 6.32 11.64
C TYR A 268 5.18 7.80 11.56
N SER A 269 6.17 8.67 11.42
CA SER A 269 5.97 10.10 11.17
C SER A 269 6.98 10.65 10.16
N ASP A 270 6.58 11.71 9.43
CA ASP A 270 7.48 12.41 8.51
C ASP A 270 8.66 13.05 9.26
N ALA A 271 8.39 13.56 10.45
CA ALA A 271 9.42 14.19 11.28
C ALA A 271 10.53 13.20 11.62
N MET A 272 10.16 11.97 12.03
CA MET A 272 11.12 10.90 12.29
C MET A 272 11.83 10.45 11.00
N THR A 273 11.10 10.31 9.89
CA THR A 273 11.71 9.95 8.59
C THR A 273 12.80 10.93 8.19
N VAL A 274 12.51 12.22 8.24
CA VAL A 274 13.44 13.29 7.86
C VAL A 274 14.63 13.31 8.82
N ALA A 275 14.38 13.28 10.13
CA ALA A 275 15.44 13.31 11.14
C ALA A 275 16.35 12.08 11.04
N ALA A 276 15.79 10.89 10.83
CA ALA A 276 16.55 9.66 10.67
C ALA A 276 17.42 9.70 9.41
N LYS A 277 16.88 10.06 8.25
CA LYS A 277 17.64 10.18 6.99
C LYS A 277 18.81 11.16 7.15
N GLN A 278 18.55 12.34 7.71
CA GLN A 278 19.58 13.34 7.94
C GLN A 278 20.68 12.81 8.87
N ARG A 279 20.29 12.23 10.02
CA ARG A 279 21.26 11.75 11.01
C ARG A 279 22.09 10.58 10.50
N LEU A 280 21.49 9.66 9.75
CA LEU A 280 22.21 8.55 9.14
C LEU A 280 23.25 9.05 8.13
N ALA A 281 22.92 10.05 7.31
CA ALA A 281 23.88 10.67 6.41
C ALA A 281 25.04 11.32 7.16
N GLU A 282 24.77 12.11 8.20
CA GLU A 282 25.81 12.73 9.06
C GLU A 282 26.74 11.70 9.71
N LEU A 283 26.18 10.56 10.18
CA LEU A 283 26.97 9.49 10.77
C LEU A 283 27.87 8.81 9.75
N ALA A 284 27.35 8.56 8.53
CA ALA A 284 28.14 7.98 7.44
C ALA A 284 29.29 8.90 7.02
N GLU A 285 29.02 10.18 6.81
CA GLU A 285 30.04 11.19 6.47
C GLU A 285 31.11 11.31 7.57
N LYS A 286 30.70 11.33 8.84
CA LYS A 286 31.59 11.37 9.97
C LYS A 286 32.54 10.16 9.98
N ARG A 287 32.02 8.95 9.84
CA ARG A 287 32.84 7.73 9.87
C ARG A 287 33.72 7.59 8.63
N ALA A 288 33.27 8.05 7.49
CA ALA A 288 34.10 8.15 6.30
C ALA A 288 35.28 9.09 6.53
N ALA A 289 35.03 10.31 7.02
CA ALA A 289 36.07 11.30 7.26
C ALA A 289 37.12 10.82 8.30
N GLU A 290 36.72 10.18 9.41
CA GLU A 290 37.60 9.61 10.43
C GLU A 290 38.55 8.54 9.85
N ALA A 291 38.09 7.78 8.81
CA ALA A 291 38.90 6.75 8.14
C ALA A 291 39.67 7.28 6.91
N GLY A 292 39.61 8.59 6.62
CA GLY A 292 40.18 9.16 5.40
C GLY A 292 39.45 8.76 4.11
N CYS A 293 38.18 8.31 4.22
CA CYS A 293 37.29 7.94 3.16
C CYS A 293 36.30 9.05 2.79
N THR A 294 35.53 8.84 1.73
CA THR A 294 34.29 9.57 1.42
C THR A 294 33.11 8.62 1.48
N CYS A 295 31.89 9.15 1.63
CA CYS A 295 30.67 8.34 1.57
C CYS A 295 29.65 8.99 0.63
N THR A 296 29.04 8.19 -0.24
CA THR A 296 27.84 8.57 -1.01
C THR A 296 26.64 7.93 -0.32
N VAL A 297 25.61 8.73 -0.05
CA VAL A 297 24.39 8.29 0.62
C VAL A 297 23.21 8.49 -0.30
N HIS A 298 22.38 7.47 -0.46
CA HIS A 298 21.14 7.54 -1.21
C HIS A 298 20.00 6.96 -0.38
N PHE A 299 18.86 7.66 -0.37
CA PHE A 299 17.60 7.18 0.17
C PHE A 299 16.57 7.18 -0.95
N SER A 300 15.82 6.08 -1.07
CA SER A 300 14.66 6.09 -1.95
C SER A 300 13.62 7.10 -1.47
N GLU A 301 12.76 7.55 -2.36
CA GLU A 301 11.60 8.39 -1.99
C GLU A 301 10.71 7.61 -1.01
N GLY A 302 10.37 6.37 -1.37
CA GLY A 302 9.54 5.46 -0.57
C GLY A 302 8.10 5.94 -0.42
N TYR A 303 7.36 5.32 0.52
CA TYR A 303 6.00 5.73 0.84
C TYR A 303 5.95 6.48 2.17
N PRO A 304 5.07 7.49 2.29
CA PRO A 304 4.76 8.10 3.59
C PRO A 304 4.12 7.08 4.54
N PRO A 305 4.01 7.39 5.86
CA PRO A 305 3.25 6.53 6.76
C PRO A 305 1.74 6.63 6.47
N VAL A 306 1.03 5.52 6.57
CA VAL A 306 -0.44 5.52 6.60
C VAL A 306 -0.87 5.98 7.99
N VAL A 307 -1.52 7.15 8.04
CA VAL A 307 -1.96 7.78 9.29
C VAL A 307 -3.46 8.04 9.20
N ASN A 308 -4.24 7.23 9.87
CA ASN A 308 -5.69 7.38 9.88
C ASN A 308 -6.11 8.67 10.58
N ASP A 309 -6.98 9.45 9.92
CA ASP A 309 -7.59 10.62 10.52
C ASP A 309 -8.44 10.22 11.75
N GLU A 310 -8.18 10.85 12.89
CA GLU A 310 -8.81 10.48 14.16
C GLU A 310 -10.33 10.70 14.17
N ALA A 311 -10.79 11.77 13.53
CA ALA A 311 -12.22 12.07 13.46
C ALA A 311 -12.94 11.08 12.53
N LEU A 312 -12.35 10.80 11.35
CA LEU A 312 -12.88 9.84 10.39
C LEU A 312 -12.86 8.43 10.97
N PHE A 313 -11.78 8.05 11.69
CA PHE A 313 -11.70 6.75 12.38
C PHE A 313 -12.79 6.62 13.44
N THR A 314 -13.06 7.68 14.21
CA THR A 314 -14.14 7.68 15.22
C THR A 314 -15.50 7.45 14.57
N MET A 315 -15.80 8.15 13.46
CA MET A 315 -17.03 7.94 12.69
C MET A 315 -17.12 6.52 12.13
N ALA A 316 -16.00 5.99 11.60
CA ALA A 316 -15.94 4.62 11.10
C ALA A 316 -16.22 3.60 12.22
N ARG A 317 -15.65 3.79 13.41
CA ARG A 317 -15.87 2.93 14.57
C ARG A 317 -17.32 2.97 15.06
N GLU A 318 -17.98 4.12 15.00
CA GLU A 318 -19.41 4.23 15.33
C GLU A 318 -20.29 3.46 14.34
N ALA A 319 -19.92 3.52 13.03
CA ALA A 319 -20.61 2.75 11.98
C ALA A 319 -20.31 1.24 12.03
N LEU A 320 -19.18 0.85 12.60
CA LEU A 320 -18.65 -0.52 12.67
C LEU A 320 -18.39 -0.92 14.13
N PRO A 321 -19.42 -1.31 14.91
CA PRO A 321 -19.27 -1.61 16.33
C PRO A 321 -18.29 -2.75 16.64
N ASP A 322 -18.10 -3.67 15.69
CA ASP A 322 -17.18 -4.82 15.79
C ASP A 322 -15.76 -4.53 15.28
N LEU A 323 -15.47 -3.28 14.87
CA LEU A 323 -14.13 -2.88 14.42
C LEU A 323 -13.12 -3.04 15.55
N LYS A 324 -12.15 -3.92 15.36
CA LYS A 324 -11.08 -4.14 16.31
C LYS A 324 -10.03 -3.04 16.23
N GLU A 325 -9.65 -2.50 17.37
CA GLU A 325 -8.54 -1.54 17.43
C GLU A 325 -7.21 -2.28 17.62
N LEU A 326 -6.26 -2.07 16.71
CA LEU A 326 -4.91 -2.62 16.81
C LEU A 326 -4.11 -1.89 17.89
N PRO A 327 -3.44 -2.62 18.80
CA PRO A 327 -2.67 -1.99 19.88
C PRO A 327 -1.43 -1.24 19.36
N GLU A 328 -0.80 -1.75 18.30
CA GLU A 328 0.43 -1.24 17.73
C GLU A 328 0.31 -1.06 16.21
N PRO A 329 1.01 -0.10 15.60
CA PRO A 329 1.11 0.04 14.16
C PRO A 329 1.97 -1.08 13.55
N LEU A 330 1.81 -1.33 12.25
CA LEU A 330 2.50 -2.37 11.50
C LEU A 330 3.66 -1.80 10.67
N LEU A 331 4.72 -2.58 10.48
CA LEU A 331 5.96 -2.16 9.79
C LEU A 331 5.89 -2.27 8.25
N ILE A 332 4.73 -2.55 7.69
CA ILE A 332 4.50 -2.61 6.24
C ILE A 332 4.27 -1.19 5.69
N GLY A 333 4.65 -0.96 4.43
CA GLY A 333 4.32 0.27 3.69
C GLY A 333 3.10 0.07 2.81
N GLU A 334 2.42 1.16 2.48
CA GLU A 334 1.23 1.17 1.63
C GLU A 334 1.07 2.58 1.02
N ASP A 335 0.86 2.64 -0.29
CA ASP A 335 0.79 3.91 -1.01
C ASP A 335 -0.53 4.67 -0.82
N PHE A 336 -1.53 4.04 -0.17
CA PHE A 336 -2.73 4.73 0.33
C PHE A 336 -2.39 5.99 1.15
N ALA A 337 -1.21 6.01 1.74
CA ALA A 337 -0.66 7.16 2.44
C ALA A 337 -0.64 8.44 1.59
N PHE A 338 -0.51 8.35 0.26
CA PHE A 338 -0.58 9.54 -0.60
C PHE A 338 -1.97 10.17 -0.61
N TYR A 339 -3.05 9.39 -0.57
CA TYR A 339 -4.41 9.94 -0.42
C TYR A 339 -4.55 10.74 0.87
N GLN A 340 -3.97 10.23 1.96
CA GLN A 340 -4.03 10.89 3.28
C GLN A 340 -3.22 12.19 3.38
N ARG A 341 -2.40 12.49 2.36
CA ARG A 341 -1.75 13.81 2.20
C ARG A 341 -2.72 14.88 1.67
N HIS A 342 -3.79 14.45 1.03
CA HIS A 342 -4.76 15.32 0.38
C HIS A 342 -6.11 15.36 1.09
N LEU A 343 -6.51 14.25 1.72
CA LEU A 343 -7.83 14.03 2.29
C LEU A 343 -7.73 13.33 3.66
N PRO A 344 -8.66 13.58 4.59
CA PRO A 344 -8.92 12.65 5.69
C PRO A 344 -9.14 11.24 5.13
N GLY A 345 -8.35 10.27 5.60
CA GLY A 345 -8.43 8.89 5.15
C GLY A 345 -8.47 7.92 6.31
N ALA A 346 -9.21 6.82 6.15
CA ALA A 346 -9.16 5.69 7.07
C ALA A 346 -8.92 4.39 6.30
N PHE A 347 -7.83 3.73 6.64
CA PHE A 347 -7.41 2.47 6.08
C PHE A 347 -7.69 1.34 7.09
N LEU A 348 -8.27 0.26 6.60
CA LEU A 348 -8.68 -0.86 7.43
C LEU A 348 -8.01 -2.15 6.94
N LEU A 349 -7.93 -3.14 7.83
CA LEU A 349 -7.41 -4.47 7.53
C LEU A 349 -8.53 -5.49 7.66
N LEU A 350 -8.60 -6.44 6.71
CA LEU A 350 -9.57 -7.53 6.70
C LEU A 350 -8.84 -8.87 6.85
N GLY A 351 -9.10 -9.57 7.94
CA GLY A 351 -8.46 -10.83 8.26
C GLY A 351 -8.79 -11.94 7.29
N THR A 352 -7.76 -12.60 6.74
CA THR A 352 -7.91 -13.83 5.97
C THR A 352 -7.88 -15.07 6.88
N GLY A 353 -7.21 -14.98 8.02
CA GLY A 353 -7.08 -16.08 8.99
C GLY A 353 -6.23 -17.26 8.50
N THR A 354 -5.52 -17.10 7.37
CA THR A 354 -4.77 -18.19 6.77
C THR A 354 -3.39 -18.36 7.37
N GLY A 355 -2.78 -17.26 7.89
CA GLY A 355 -1.38 -17.23 8.30
C GLY A 355 -0.39 -17.41 7.12
N ILE A 356 -0.88 -17.51 5.87
CA ILE A 356 -0.03 -17.54 4.69
C ILE A 356 0.44 -16.10 4.42
N PRO A 357 1.75 -15.82 4.46
CA PRO A 357 2.25 -14.46 4.26
C PRO A 357 1.81 -13.88 2.91
N LEU A 358 1.56 -12.57 2.90
CA LEU A 358 1.47 -11.81 1.63
C LEU A 358 2.75 -12.04 0.82
N HIS A 359 2.63 -11.97 -0.51
CA HIS A 359 3.70 -12.23 -1.49
C HIS A 359 4.19 -13.70 -1.57
N ALA A 360 3.59 -14.62 -0.78
CA ALA A 360 3.86 -16.04 -0.92
C ALA A 360 3.23 -16.60 -2.21
N ASP A 361 3.95 -17.51 -2.89
CA ASP A 361 3.50 -18.17 -4.11
C ASP A 361 2.30 -19.13 -3.90
N THR A 362 1.92 -19.33 -2.65
CA THR A 362 0.77 -20.14 -2.21
C THR A 362 -0.32 -19.30 -1.55
N PHE A 363 -0.23 -17.95 -1.61
CA PHE A 363 -1.21 -17.08 -1.00
C PHE A 363 -2.60 -17.32 -1.60
N ASP A 364 -3.57 -17.55 -0.75
CA ASP A 364 -4.99 -17.67 -1.08
C ASP A 364 -5.80 -17.47 0.20
N PHE A 365 -7.10 -17.23 0.07
CA PHE A 365 -8.00 -16.99 1.20
C PHE A 365 -9.42 -17.49 0.93
N ASP A 366 -10.17 -17.69 1.98
CA ASP A 366 -11.60 -18.05 1.89
C ASP A 366 -12.42 -16.85 1.44
N GLU A 367 -13.05 -16.96 0.29
CA GLU A 367 -13.79 -15.88 -0.38
C GLU A 367 -14.99 -15.36 0.43
N ARG A 368 -15.43 -16.09 1.47
CA ARG A 368 -16.49 -15.62 2.37
C ARG A 368 -16.16 -14.32 3.09
N ILE A 369 -14.86 -14.00 3.27
CA ILE A 369 -14.43 -12.74 3.88
C ILE A 369 -14.79 -11.53 3.02
N LEU A 370 -14.90 -11.70 1.70
CA LEU A 370 -15.25 -10.61 0.77
C LEU A 370 -16.63 -10.02 1.09
N ALA A 371 -17.57 -10.86 1.54
CA ALA A 371 -18.89 -10.39 2.01
C ALA A 371 -18.74 -9.48 3.23
N THR A 372 -17.84 -9.80 4.18
CA THR A 372 -17.56 -8.93 5.33
C THR A 372 -16.98 -7.58 4.89
N GLY A 373 -16.03 -7.59 3.95
CA GLY A 373 -15.44 -6.37 3.40
C GLY A 373 -16.47 -5.51 2.67
N LEU A 374 -17.32 -6.12 1.84
CA LEU A 374 -18.42 -5.44 1.17
C LEU A 374 -19.40 -4.79 2.18
N GLU A 375 -19.85 -5.55 3.18
CA GLU A 375 -20.75 -5.04 4.23
C GLU A 375 -20.12 -3.88 5.01
N THR A 376 -18.81 -3.92 5.22
CA THR A 376 -18.06 -2.85 5.85
C THR A 376 -18.08 -1.59 4.97
N TYR A 377 -17.78 -1.71 3.67
CA TYR A 377 -17.85 -0.58 2.74
C TYR A 377 -19.25 -0.01 2.63
N LYS A 378 -20.31 -0.84 2.58
CA LYS A 378 -21.71 -0.38 2.57
C LYS A 378 -22.04 0.52 3.77
N LYS A 379 -21.50 0.22 4.94
CA LYS A 379 -21.67 1.06 6.15
C LYS A 379 -20.84 2.33 6.08
N LEU A 380 -19.58 2.26 5.64
CA LEU A 380 -18.66 3.40 5.57
C LEU A 380 -19.14 4.49 4.59
N VAL A 381 -19.64 4.11 3.41
CA VAL A 381 -20.15 5.08 2.43
C VAL A 381 -21.47 5.74 2.86
N ARG A 382 -22.15 5.22 3.87
CA ARG A 382 -23.37 5.78 4.46
C ARG A 382 -23.11 6.73 5.63
N ILE A 383 -21.86 6.88 6.06
CA ILE A 383 -21.48 7.90 7.07
C ILE A 383 -21.82 9.28 6.50
N PRO A 384 -22.55 10.15 7.22
CA PRO A 384 -23.06 11.42 6.72
C PRO A 384 -21.97 12.47 6.41
#